data_955eae6eea2014e71db960a6df18f866
#
_entry.id   955eae6eea2014e71db960a6df18f866
#
_cell.length_a   1.000
_cell.length_b   1.000
_cell.length_c   1.000
_cell.angle_alpha   90.00
_cell.angle_beta   90.00
_cell.angle_gamma   90.00
#
_symmetry.space_group_name_H-M   'P 1'
#
loop_
_entity.id
_entity.type
_entity.pdbx_description
1 polymer ?
#
loop_
_entity_poly.entity_id
_entity_poly.type
_entity_poly.pdbx_seq_one_letter_code
_entity_poly.pdbx_strand_id
1 'polypeptide(L)'
;MSKSIDILYSSPFPSTRTGALFNAFSYPTKISPEAEAIFIACHSNIGDTILDPFGGSGTTGIATMLTDSPTESMLKKVKELGLEPIWGPRKAVVYELSPVGCLLGRAMCSTKSVIFKKYTETLLKVTSDICNEVYSIVDPEGNIGLLRHAIWSDIVVCPHCGMEIPYAQLAVQDNPLTFKEDSLCPHCGESVHLADAERVKETVNDPLLHREISVKKRRLYKLYGITGKKRWSRYATENDQTSYNSTMANRDITSSPIYPIKWGELYRQGYHYGITHLHHFYTSRNWFVFNTLWSQISQYPEDIRDALKIFLLSYNSAHSTLMTRVVAKKNNPDFVITGAQPGVLYISGLPVEKNILFGLQRKLKTFVEAFEKIESSKGEVQFVNGSSTNVLLEDNSVDYVFTDPPFGDFIPYSEINQLNEAWMGIVTDDAEEAIINPAQGKAI
;
A
#
# COMPACT_ATOMS: atom_id res chain seq x y z
N MET A 1 27.59 17.48 28.83
CA MET A 1 26.90 16.48 28.01
C MET A 1 27.74 15.21 28.06
N SER A 2 27.18 14.10 28.47
CA SER A 2 27.93 12.89 28.77
C SER A 2 28.37 12.17 27.49
N LYS A 3 29.50 11.46 27.53
CA LYS A 3 30.00 10.59 26.46
C LYS A 3 28.98 9.61 25.88
N SER A 4 27.81 9.45 26.55
CA SER A 4 26.76 8.50 26.15
C SER A 4 25.93 8.97 24.95
N ILE A 5 25.72 10.27 24.75
CA ILE A 5 24.91 10.79 23.61
C ILE A 5 25.67 10.66 22.29
N ASP A 6 27.00 10.78 22.30
CA ASP A 6 27.84 10.65 21.10
C ASP A 6 27.71 9.24 20.46
N ILE A 7 27.35 8.22 21.26
CA ILE A 7 27.12 6.85 20.79
C ILE A 7 25.93 6.77 19.84
N LEU A 8 24.87 7.56 20.04
CA LEU A 8 23.71 7.61 19.14
C LEU A 8 24.10 8.03 17.70
N TYR A 9 25.14 8.86 17.59
CA TYR A 9 25.63 9.40 16.32
C TYR A 9 26.83 8.62 15.76
N SER A 10 27.36 7.65 16.51
CA SER A 10 28.55 6.86 16.12
C SER A 10 28.24 5.77 15.09
N SER A 11 26.98 5.44 14.87
CA SER A 11 26.52 4.44 13.91
C SER A 11 25.30 4.96 13.13
N PRO A 12 25.07 4.45 11.90
CA PRO A 12 23.86 4.82 11.15
C PRO A 12 22.60 4.55 11.96
N PHE A 13 21.58 5.41 11.77
CA PHE A 13 20.27 5.22 12.37
C PHE A 13 19.73 3.82 12.03
N PRO A 14 19.20 3.05 12.99
CA PRO A 14 18.78 1.69 12.74
C PRO A 14 17.69 1.62 11.67
N SER A 15 18.00 0.95 10.56
CA SER A 15 17.07 0.77 9.43
C SER A 15 16.17 -0.47 9.59
N THR A 16 15.94 -0.96 10.81
CA THR A 16 15.12 -2.15 11.07
C THR A 16 13.68 -1.92 10.64
N ARG A 17 13.31 -2.55 9.54
CA ARG A 17 11.95 -2.50 8.95
C ARG A 17 11.08 -3.64 9.49
N THR A 18 11.04 -3.81 10.80
CA THR A 18 10.36 -4.89 11.49
C THR A 18 9.46 -4.35 12.60
N GLY A 19 8.63 -5.25 13.18
CA GLY A 19 7.71 -4.91 14.26
C GLY A 19 6.36 -4.38 13.79
N ALA A 20 5.38 -4.44 14.70
CA ALA A 20 4.00 -4.10 14.39
C ALA A 20 3.83 -2.62 14.01
N LEU A 21 4.45 -1.70 14.75
CA LEU A 21 4.38 -0.25 14.51
C LEU A 21 4.93 0.13 13.13
N PHE A 22 6.01 -0.53 12.69
CA PHE A 22 6.54 -0.30 11.35
C PHE A 22 5.63 -0.90 10.27
N ASN A 23 5.18 -2.15 10.48
CA ASN A 23 4.46 -2.94 9.49
C ASN A 23 2.95 -2.68 9.45
N ALA A 24 2.37 -1.92 10.39
CA ALA A 24 0.95 -1.59 10.35
C ALA A 24 0.58 -0.88 9.05
N PHE A 25 1.33 0.14 8.66
CA PHE A 25 1.11 0.87 7.42
C PHE A 25 2.45 1.07 6.68
N SER A 26 2.47 0.66 5.41
CA SER A 26 3.64 0.89 4.55
C SER A 26 3.62 2.32 4.02
N TYR A 27 4.70 3.06 4.27
CA TYR A 27 4.89 4.41 3.76
C TYR A 27 6.31 4.57 3.21
N PRO A 28 6.53 5.32 2.11
CA PRO A 28 7.86 5.54 1.58
C PRO A 28 8.78 6.15 2.64
N THR A 29 10.03 5.71 2.67
CA THR A 29 11.08 6.23 3.57
C THR A 29 10.80 6.16 5.08
N LYS A 30 9.75 5.47 5.51
CA LYS A 30 9.39 5.33 6.93
C LYS A 30 10.58 4.84 7.76
N ILE A 31 10.93 5.58 8.80
CA ILE A 31 11.96 5.22 9.78
C ILE A 31 11.39 4.41 10.94
N SER A 32 12.24 3.87 11.80
CA SER A 32 11.81 3.07 12.95
C SER A 32 11.31 3.96 14.09
N PRO A 33 10.02 3.90 14.50
CA PRO A 33 9.51 4.67 15.61
C PRO A 33 10.23 4.37 16.94
N GLU A 34 10.65 3.11 17.13
CA GLU A 34 11.38 2.70 18.35
C GLU A 34 12.76 3.35 18.42
N ALA A 35 13.46 3.45 17.29
CA ALA A 35 14.76 4.10 17.25
C ALA A 35 14.63 5.62 17.48
N GLU A 36 13.68 6.25 16.81
CA GLU A 36 13.39 7.69 16.97
C GLU A 36 13.01 8.04 18.41
N ALA A 37 12.20 7.20 19.06
CA ALA A 37 11.82 7.39 20.46
C ALA A 37 13.03 7.39 21.42
N ILE A 38 14.07 6.60 21.14
CA ILE A 38 15.31 6.61 21.91
C ILE A 38 16.01 7.96 21.75
N PHE A 39 16.10 8.51 20.53
CA PHE A 39 16.68 9.83 20.28
C PHE A 39 15.90 10.93 21.04
N ILE A 40 14.58 10.94 20.92
CA ILE A 40 13.72 11.89 21.62
C ILE A 40 13.93 11.80 23.14
N ALA A 41 13.93 10.58 23.71
CA ALA A 41 14.09 10.38 25.16
C ALA A 41 15.48 10.76 25.68
N CYS A 42 16.51 10.75 24.83
CA CYS A 42 17.86 11.15 25.18
C CYS A 42 18.10 12.68 25.07
N HIS A 43 17.28 13.39 24.28
CA HIS A 43 17.49 14.80 23.96
C HIS A 43 16.41 15.72 24.54
N SER A 44 15.39 15.19 25.20
CA SER A 44 14.29 15.96 25.77
C SER A 44 13.90 15.48 27.17
N ASN A 45 13.13 16.26 27.88
CA ASN A 45 12.63 16.00 29.24
C ASN A 45 11.15 15.64 29.21
N ILE A 46 10.62 15.16 30.33
CA ILE A 46 9.20 14.94 30.52
C ILE A 46 8.45 16.27 30.37
N GLY A 47 7.40 16.29 29.57
CA GLY A 47 6.57 17.46 29.31
C GLY A 47 7.05 18.36 28.17
N ASP A 48 8.27 18.15 27.66
CA ASP A 48 8.81 18.88 26.51
C ASP A 48 7.94 18.72 25.25
N THR A 49 7.96 19.76 24.41
CA THR A 49 7.28 19.80 23.12
C THR A 49 8.25 19.45 21.98
N ILE A 50 7.92 18.44 21.22
CA ILE A 50 8.68 17.96 20.05
C ILE A 50 8.01 18.50 18.78
N LEU A 51 8.78 19.02 17.85
CA LEU A 51 8.29 19.48 16.55
C LEU A 51 8.86 18.57 15.44
N ASP A 52 7.97 18.14 14.54
CA ASP A 52 8.34 17.57 13.25
C ASP A 52 7.57 18.30 12.14
N PRO A 53 8.24 19.13 11.31
CA PRO A 53 7.61 19.83 10.20
C PRO A 53 7.44 18.97 8.93
N PHE A 54 7.92 17.71 8.92
CA PHE A 54 7.84 16.76 7.79
C PHE A 54 7.42 15.37 8.28
N GLY A 55 6.25 15.29 8.90
CA GLY A 55 5.79 14.13 9.65
C GLY A 55 5.61 12.80 8.88
N GLY A 56 5.44 12.87 7.57
CA GLY A 56 5.28 11.69 6.71
C GLY A 56 4.18 10.76 7.19
N SER A 57 4.58 9.58 7.68
CA SER A 57 3.64 8.58 8.24
C SER A 57 3.27 8.81 9.71
N GLY A 58 3.65 9.94 10.29
CA GLY A 58 3.44 10.26 11.71
C GLY A 58 4.38 9.52 12.65
N THR A 59 5.57 9.14 12.17
CA THR A 59 6.53 8.35 12.95
C THR A 59 6.96 9.08 14.22
N THR A 60 7.21 10.38 14.16
CA THR A 60 7.58 11.23 15.31
C THR A 60 6.48 11.27 16.37
N GLY A 61 5.20 11.31 15.96
CA GLY A 61 4.07 11.19 16.87
C GLY A 61 4.07 9.85 17.61
N ILE A 62 4.22 8.74 16.87
CA ILE A 62 4.32 7.39 17.46
C ILE A 62 5.54 7.27 18.38
N ALA A 63 6.68 7.81 17.99
CA ALA A 63 7.90 7.82 18.78
C ALA A 63 7.72 8.59 20.09
N THR A 64 7.03 9.73 20.04
CA THR A 64 6.68 10.53 21.22
C THR A 64 5.80 9.73 22.19
N MET A 65 4.81 8.97 21.70
CA MET A 65 4.03 8.06 22.54
C MET A 65 4.90 6.98 23.18
N LEU A 66 5.86 6.45 22.46
CA LEU A 66 6.78 5.39 22.94
C LEU A 66 7.75 5.90 24.02
N THR A 67 8.00 7.19 24.14
CA THR A 67 8.83 7.72 25.26
C THR A 67 8.18 7.50 26.62
N ASP A 68 6.84 7.40 26.68
CA ASP A 68 6.10 7.08 27.90
C ASP A 68 5.77 5.56 28.03
N SER A 69 5.82 4.82 26.93
CA SER A 69 5.55 3.38 26.87
C SER A 69 6.67 2.67 26.10
N PRO A 70 7.94 2.67 26.60
CA PRO A 70 9.04 2.08 25.89
C PRO A 70 8.90 0.56 25.75
N THR A 71 9.16 0.03 24.57
CA THR A 71 9.11 -1.41 24.30
C THR A 71 10.31 -2.14 24.93
N GLU A 72 10.18 -3.46 25.14
CA GLU A 72 11.30 -4.28 25.64
C GLU A 72 12.52 -4.21 24.74
N SER A 73 12.33 -4.11 23.41
CA SER A 73 13.41 -3.95 22.43
C SER A 73 14.16 -2.64 22.63
N MET A 74 13.45 -1.54 22.90
CA MET A 74 14.05 -0.23 23.21
C MET A 74 14.87 -0.28 24.49
N LEU A 75 14.30 -0.81 25.59
CA LEU A 75 14.98 -0.93 26.87
C LEU A 75 16.25 -1.79 26.76
N LYS A 76 16.18 -2.89 26.03
CA LYS A 76 17.36 -3.74 25.73
C LYS A 76 18.42 -2.97 24.96
N LYS A 77 18.02 -2.25 23.89
CA LYS A 77 18.95 -1.48 23.05
C LYS A 77 19.64 -0.36 23.83
N VAL A 78 18.89 0.38 24.64
CA VAL A 78 19.42 1.43 25.53
C VAL A 78 20.47 0.87 26.48
N LYS A 79 20.19 -0.27 27.12
CA LYS A 79 21.15 -0.95 28.02
C LYS A 79 22.41 -1.40 27.27
N GLU A 80 22.27 -1.96 26.07
CA GLU A 80 23.42 -2.39 25.25
C GLU A 80 24.32 -1.21 24.87
N LEU A 81 23.74 -0.03 24.63
CA LEU A 81 24.48 1.17 24.26
C LEU A 81 24.96 2.00 25.45
N GLY A 82 24.57 1.65 26.68
CA GLY A 82 24.91 2.41 27.87
C GLY A 82 24.30 3.82 27.89
N LEU A 83 23.09 3.98 27.31
CA LEU A 83 22.35 5.24 27.27
C LEU A 83 21.51 5.43 28.52
N GLU A 84 21.27 6.69 28.86
CA GLU A 84 20.42 7.10 30.02
C GLU A 84 19.27 8.00 29.54
N PRO A 85 18.30 7.49 28.77
CA PRO A 85 17.16 8.26 28.32
C PRO A 85 16.23 8.63 29.49
N ILE A 86 15.60 9.78 29.38
CA ILE A 86 14.55 10.19 30.30
C ILE A 86 13.22 9.67 29.76
N TRP A 87 12.67 8.63 30.35
CA TRP A 87 11.38 8.06 29.95
C TRP A 87 10.22 8.84 30.61
N GLY A 88 9.11 9.03 29.88
CA GLY A 88 7.90 9.67 30.33
C GLY A 88 7.18 10.43 29.22
N PRO A 89 5.98 11.00 29.48
CA PRO A 89 5.16 11.64 28.48
C PRO A 89 5.77 12.94 27.96
N ARG A 90 5.60 13.20 26.65
CA ARG A 90 5.92 14.43 25.93
C ARG A 90 4.72 14.88 25.12
N LYS A 91 4.83 16.09 24.60
CA LYS A 91 3.94 16.61 23.56
C LYS A 91 4.64 16.56 22.21
N ALA A 92 3.90 16.34 21.13
CA ALA A 92 4.42 16.51 19.78
C ALA A 92 3.46 17.32 18.93
N VAL A 93 4.02 18.19 18.07
CA VAL A 93 3.30 18.83 16.97
C VAL A 93 3.94 18.38 15.68
N VAL A 94 3.14 17.75 14.83
CA VAL A 94 3.60 17.11 13.60
C VAL A 94 2.87 17.74 12.43
N TYR A 95 3.62 18.42 11.56
CA TYR A 95 3.11 18.97 10.31
C TYR A 95 3.31 17.96 9.19
N GLU A 96 2.30 17.77 8.38
CA GLU A 96 2.37 16.91 7.21
C GLU A 96 1.48 17.45 6.10
N LEU A 97 2.04 17.58 4.90
CA LEU A 97 1.32 18.08 3.75
C LEU A 97 0.30 17.07 3.23
N SER A 98 0.63 15.78 3.29
CA SER A 98 -0.23 14.68 2.84
C SER A 98 -1.40 14.44 3.80
N PRO A 99 -2.66 14.55 3.33
CA PRO A 99 -3.84 14.20 4.13
C PRO A 99 -3.81 12.76 4.65
N VAL A 100 -3.31 11.80 3.87
CA VAL A 100 -3.19 10.41 4.32
C VAL A 100 -2.11 10.23 5.39
N GLY A 101 -1.03 11.00 5.34
CA GLY A 101 -0.01 11.02 6.39
C GLY A 101 -0.58 11.49 7.71
N CYS A 102 -1.29 12.63 7.71
CA CYS A 102 -1.98 13.15 8.90
C CYS A 102 -3.04 12.17 9.45
N LEU A 103 -3.86 11.58 8.57
CA LEU A 103 -4.85 10.56 8.95
C LEU A 103 -4.19 9.38 9.64
N LEU A 104 -3.09 8.88 9.07
CA LEU A 104 -2.32 7.76 9.59
C LEU A 104 -1.79 8.07 10.99
N GLY A 105 -1.10 9.21 11.15
CA GLY A 105 -0.53 9.61 12.42
C GLY A 105 -1.59 9.75 13.51
N ARG A 106 -2.68 10.48 13.25
CA ARG A 106 -3.79 10.63 14.21
C ARG A 106 -4.37 9.29 14.61
N ALA A 107 -4.76 8.48 13.65
CA ALA A 107 -5.39 7.18 13.93
C ALA A 107 -4.46 6.25 14.70
N MET A 108 -3.16 6.23 14.37
CA MET A 108 -2.19 5.42 15.13
C MET A 108 -2.06 5.88 16.57
N CYS A 109 -2.01 7.19 16.85
CA CYS A 109 -1.77 7.71 18.19
C CYS A 109 -3.02 7.78 19.09
N SER A 110 -4.26 7.72 18.54
CA SER A 110 -5.50 7.91 19.30
C SER A 110 -6.36 6.66 19.48
N THR A 111 -6.11 5.60 18.73
CA THR A 111 -7.01 4.43 18.66
C THR A 111 -6.71 3.41 19.74
N LYS A 112 -7.77 2.89 20.40
CA LYS A 112 -7.68 1.77 21.34
C LYS A 112 -7.82 0.42 20.63
N SER A 113 -6.89 -0.50 20.92
CA SER A 113 -6.77 -1.81 20.26
C SER A 113 -8.03 -2.67 20.34
N VAL A 114 -8.68 -2.71 21.49
CA VAL A 114 -9.90 -3.50 21.74
C VAL A 114 -11.08 -2.97 20.90
N ILE A 115 -11.24 -1.65 20.85
CA ILE A 115 -12.32 -1.01 20.07
C ILE A 115 -12.08 -1.22 18.58
N PHE A 116 -10.85 -1.00 18.13
CA PHE A 116 -10.44 -1.24 16.75
C PHE A 116 -10.71 -2.68 16.32
N LYS A 117 -10.25 -3.67 17.11
CA LYS A 117 -10.47 -5.07 16.83
C LYS A 117 -11.95 -5.41 16.66
N LYS A 118 -12.78 -4.98 17.61
CA LYS A 118 -14.22 -5.21 17.60
C LYS A 118 -14.88 -4.70 16.30
N TYR A 119 -14.63 -3.45 15.94
CA TYR A 119 -15.27 -2.85 14.78
C TYR A 119 -14.71 -3.38 13.46
N THR A 120 -13.40 -3.68 13.41
CA THR A 120 -12.80 -4.30 12.21
C THR A 120 -13.33 -5.70 11.97
N GLU A 121 -13.44 -6.53 13.01
CA GLU A 121 -14.04 -7.87 12.89
C GLU A 121 -15.49 -7.79 12.44
N THR A 122 -16.25 -6.79 12.94
CA THR A 122 -17.63 -6.55 12.50
C THR A 122 -17.68 -6.13 11.03
N LEU A 123 -16.85 -5.19 10.60
CA LEU A 123 -16.76 -4.75 9.20
C LEU A 123 -16.47 -5.93 8.26
N LEU A 124 -15.46 -6.73 8.57
CA LEU A 124 -15.10 -7.90 7.77
C LEU A 124 -16.21 -8.97 7.75
N LYS A 125 -16.93 -9.14 8.86
CA LYS A 125 -18.04 -10.09 8.94
C LYS A 125 -19.26 -9.67 8.13
N VAL A 126 -19.72 -8.42 8.28
CA VAL A 126 -20.94 -7.95 7.58
C VAL A 126 -20.76 -7.87 6.06
N THR A 127 -19.50 -7.77 5.59
CA THR A 127 -19.17 -7.74 4.16
C THR A 127 -18.75 -9.09 3.60
N SER A 128 -18.57 -10.12 4.45
CA SER A 128 -17.96 -11.40 4.04
C SER A 128 -18.75 -12.11 2.94
N ASP A 129 -20.07 -12.18 3.05
CA ASP A 129 -20.89 -12.99 2.13
C ASP A 129 -20.85 -12.42 0.72
N ILE A 130 -21.12 -11.09 0.58
CA ILE A 130 -21.09 -10.42 -0.72
C ILE A 130 -19.69 -10.41 -1.34
N CYS A 131 -18.64 -10.31 -0.53
CA CYS A 131 -17.26 -10.37 -1.01
C CYS A 131 -16.86 -11.79 -1.42
N ASN A 132 -17.25 -12.81 -0.63
CA ASN A 132 -16.95 -14.20 -0.95
C ASN A 132 -17.68 -14.67 -2.20
N GLU A 133 -18.87 -14.16 -2.48
CA GLU A 133 -19.59 -14.46 -3.72
C GLU A 133 -18.77 -14.09 -4.96
N VAL A 134 -18.16 -12.90 -5.00
CA VAL A 134 -17.36 -12.46 -6.15
C VAL A 134 -15.97 -13.15 -6.22
N TYR A 135 -15.47 -13.70 -5.11
CA TYR A 135 -14.26 -14.51 -5.09
C TYR A 135 -14.52 -16.02 -5.23
N SER A 136 -15.78 -16.43 -5.43
CA SER A 136 -16.11 -17.84 -5.65
C SER A 136 -15.54 -18.33 -6.98
N ILE A 137 -14.85 -19.47 -6.98
CA ILE A 137 -14.24 -20.10 -8.15
C ILE A 137 -14.28 -21.61 -8.03
N VAL A 138 -14.19 -22.30 -9.17
CA VAL A 138 -14.21 -23.76 -9.23
C VAL A 138 -12.78 -24.31 -9.13
N ASP A 139 -12.58 -25.31 -8.28
CA ASP A 139 -11.31 -26.01 -8.11
C ASP A 139 -11.04 -27.03 -9.24
N PRO A 140 -9.84 -27.66 -9.30
CA PRO A 140 -9.54 -28.67 -10.31
C PRO A 140 -10.45 -29.91 -10.31
N GLU A 141 -11.16 -30.14 -9.20
CA GLU A 141 -12.05 -31.30 -9.00
C GLU A 141 -13.53 -30.96 -9.25
N GLY A 142 -13.83 -29.68 -9.61
CA GLY A 142 -15.19 -29.22 -9.88
C GLY A 142 -15.94 -28.66 -8.67
N ASN A 143 -15.32 -28.57 -7.48
CA ASN A 143 -15.95 -28.04 -6.30
C ASN A 143 -15.83 -26.52 -6.21
N ILE A 144 -16.77 -25.88 -5.52
CA ILE A 144 -16.73 -24.45 -5.26
C ILE A 144 -15.72 -24.15 -4.14
N GLY A 145 -14.79 -23.26 -4.42
CA GLY A 145 -13.80 -22.74 -3.49
C GLY A 145 -13.70 -21.21 -3.55
N LEU A 146 -12.74 -20.63 -2.85
CA LEU A 146 -12.47 -19.21 -2.85
C LEU A 146 -11.12 -18.90 -3.49
N LEU A 147 -11.09 -17.87 -4.32
CA LEU A 147 -9.87 -17.30 -4.87
C LEU A 147 -9.00 -16.75 -3.75
N ARG A 148 -7.73 -17.12 -3.73
CA ARG A 148 -6.70 -16.50 -2.88
C ARG A 148 -5.99 -15.37 -3.63
N HIS A 149 -5.63 -15.62 -4.87
CA HIS A 149 -5.15 -14.64 -5.84
C HIS A 149 -5.22 -15.21 -7.27
N ALA A 150 -5.26 -14.32 -8.23
CA ALA A 150 -5.15 -14.63 -9.65
C ALA A 150 -3.95 -13.90 -10.26
N ILE A 151 -3.27 -14.53 -11.21
CA ILE A 151 -2.34 -13.88 -12.11
C ILE A 151 -3.09 -13.60 -13.40
N TRP A 152 -3.06 -12.36 -13.84
CA TRP A 152 -3.55 -11.91 -15.13
C TRP A 152 -2.39 -11.83 -16.13
N SER A 153 -2.69 -11.81 -17.40
CA SER A 153 -1.71 -11.60 -18.47
C SER A 153 -2.17 -10.48 -19.36
N ASP A 154 -1.29 -9.53 -19.66
CA ASP A 154 -1.48 -8.65 -20.80
C ASP A 154 -1.53 -9.50 -22.08
N ILE A 155 -2.21 -9.02 -23.13
CA ILE A 155 -2.17 -9.60 -24.46
C ILE A 155 -1.20 -8.78 -25.30
N VAL A 156 -0.37 -9.47 -26.08
CA VAL A 156 0.61 -8.86 -27.01
C VAL A 156 0.31 -9.25 -28.45
N VAL A 157 0.78 -8.45 -29.38
CA VAL A 157 0.72 -8.73 -30.83
C VAL A 157 2.06 -9.32 -31.28
N CYS A 158 2.03 -10.41 -32.02
CA CYS A 158 3.22 -10.89 -32.69
C CYS A 158 3.60 -9.88 -33.82
N PRO A 159 4.83 -9.35 -33.84
CA PRO A 159 5.25 -8.36 -34.86
C PRO A 159 5.32 -8.95 -36.27
N HIS A 160 5.39 -10.27 -36.41
CA HIS A 160 5.54 -10.96 -37.71
C HIS A 160 4.20 -11.37 -38.32
N CYS A 161 3.28 -11.92 -37.53
CA CYS A 161 2.01 -12.44 -38.07
C CYS A 161 0.76 -11.71 -37.60
N GLY A 162 0.89 -10.74 -36.71
CA GLY A 162 -0.24 -9.94 -36.19
C GLY A 162 -1.15 -10.68 -35.19
N MET A 163 -0.86 -11.93 -34.82
CA MET A 163 -1.71 -12.69 -33.92
C MET A 163 -1.59 -12.19 -32.47
N GLU A 164 -2.73 -12.14 -31.78
CA GLU A 164 -2.80 -11.83 -30.36
C GLU A 164 -2.42 -13.04 -29.52
N ILE A 165 -1.49 -12.86 -28.57
CA ILE A 165 -0.96 -13.92 -27.72
C ILE A 165 -0.92 -13.44 -26.27
N PRO A 166 -1.34 -14.23 -25.27
CA PRO A 166 -1.10 -13.93 -23.88
C PRO A 166 0.40 -13.74 -23.60
N TYR A 167 0.79 -12.62 -23.03
CA TYR A 167 2.18 -12.35 -22.64
C TYR A 167 2.78 -13.47 -21.80
N ALA A 168 1.99 -14.03 -20.87
CA ALA A 168 2.39 -15.17 -20.06
C ALA A 168 2.81 -16.41 -20.89
N GLN A 169 2.12 -16.68 -22.00
CA GLN A 169 2.42 -17.83 -22.85
C GLN A 169 3.78 -17.71 -23.54
N LEU A 170 4.22 -16.50 -23.82
CA LEU A 170 5.54 -16.23 -24.37
C LEU A 170 6.60 -16.11 -23.27
N ALA A 171 6.29 -15.39 -22.17
CA ALA A 171 7.26 -15.03 -21.15
C ALA A 171 7.57 -16.16 -20.16
N VAL A 172 6.68 -17.16 -19.99
CA VAL A 172 6.83 -18.20 -18.98
C VAL A 172 7.26 -19.52 -19.62
N GLN A 173 8.25 -20.16 -19.03
CA GLN A 173 8.61 -21.54 -19.25
C GLN A 173 8.35 -22.33 -17.97
N ASP A 174 7.60 -23.45 -18.04
CA ASP A 174 7.16 -24.17 -16.83
C ASP A 174 8.20 -25.15 -16.28
N ASN A 175 9.00 -25.78 -17.12
CA ASN A 175 9.94 -26.82 -16.70
C ASN A 175 11.38 -26.56 -17.21
N PRO A 176 12.28 -26.02 -16.39
CA PRO A 176 12.05 -25.43 -15.07
C PRO A 176 11.26 -24.10 -15.18
N LEU A 177 10.55 -23.72 -14.10
CA LEU A 177 9.81 -22.46 -14.08
C LEU A 177 10.79 -21.28 -14.15
N THR A 178 10.77 -20.58 -15.28
CA THR A 178 11.64 -19.42 -15.57
C THR A 178 10.91 -18.39 -16.42
N PHE A 179 11.45 -17.18 -16.47
CA PHE A 179 11.03 -16.15 -17.42
C PHE A 179 12.03 -16.05 -18.57
N LYS A 180 11.50 -15.88 -19.78
CA LYS A 180 12.26 -15.67 -21.02
C LYS A 180 12.26 -14.18 -21.38
N GLU A 181 13.30 -13.77 -22.11
CA GLU A 181 13.38 -12.45 -22.77
C GLU A 181 12.94 -12.56 -24.23
N ASP A 182 13.20 -13.72 -24.85
CA ASP A 182 12.83 -14.07 -26.21
C ASP A 182 12.02 -15.36 -26.24
N SER A 183 11.04 -15.43 -27.14
CA SER A 183 10.20 -16.62 -27.32
C SER A 183 9.77 -16.77 -28.77
N LEU A 184 9.47 -18.00 -29.19
CA LEU A 184 8.91 -18.24 -30.51
C LEU A 184 7.39 -18.00 -30.50
N CYS A 185 6.90 -17.30 -31.51
CA CYS A 185 5.47 -17.17 -31.74
C CYS A 185 4.83 -18.55 -31.97
N PRO A 186 3.79 -18.93 -31.21
CA PRO A 186 3.15 -20.24 -31.39
C PRO A 186 2.38 -20.38 -32.71
N HIS A 187 2.15 -19.27 -33.45
CA HIS A 187 1.42 -19.30 -34.72
C HIS A 187 2.34 -19.31 -35.93
N CYS A 188 3.39 -18.46 -35.97
CA CYS A 188 4.26 -18.36 -37.14
C CYS A 188 5.67 -18.95 -36.93
N GLY A 189 6.06 -19.27 -35.70
CA GLY A 189 7.39 -19.79 -35.36
C GLY A 189 8.50 -18.74 -35.29
N GLU A 190 8.26 -17.48 -35.64
CA GLU A 190 9.24 -16.41 -35.60
C GLU A 190 9.55 -15.94 -34.15
N SER A 191 10.77 -15.46 -33.94
CA SER A 191 11.21 -14.99 -32.63
C SER A 191 10.57 -13.65 -32.26
N VAL A 192 10.08 -13.56 -31.04
CA VAL A 192 9.48 -12.33 -30.46
C VAL A 192 10.31 -11.91 -29.25
N HIS A 193 10.90 -10.72 -29.30
CA HIS A 193 11.55 -10.09 -28.16
C HIS A 193 10.49 -9.43 -27.26
N LEU A 194 10.37 -9.91 -26.02
CA LEU A 194 9.21 -9.61 -25.16
C LEU A 194 9.19 -8.16 -24.65
N ALA A 195 10.36 -7.50 -24.56
CA ALA A 195 10.44 -6.10 -24.18
C ALA A 195 9.80 -5.18 -25.22
N ASP A 196 9.91 -5.54 -26.51
CA ASP A 196 9.42 -4.76 -27.65
C ASP A 196 8.00 -5.16 -28.10
N ALA A 197 7.46 -6.26 -27.55
CA ALA A 197 6.14 -6.76 -27.93
C ALA A 197 5.04 -5.75 -27.58
N GLU A 198 4.33 -5.24 -28.60
CA GLU A 198 3.25 -4.29 -28.43
C GLU A 198 2.08 -4.92 -27.66
N ARG A 199 1.55 -4.17 -26.66
CA ARG A 199 0.36 -4.57 -25.90
C ARG A 199 -0.90 -4.28 -26.69
N VAL A 200 -1.78 -5.27 -26.81
CA VAL A 200 -3.11 -5.10 -27.42
C VAL A 200 -3.93 -4.13 -26.57
N LYS A 201 -4.58 -3.22 -27.26
CA LYS A 201 -5.53 -2.26 -26.71
C LYS A 201 -6.94 -2.69 -27.05
N GLU A 202 -7.84 -2.53 -26.12
CA GLU A 202 -9.28 -2.76 -26.34
C GLU A 202 -10.09 -1.56 -25.88
N THR A 203 -11.21 -1.31 -26.55
CA THR A 203 -12.17 -0.30 -26.17
C THR A 203 -13.22 -0.95 -25.27
N VAL A 204 -13.41 -0.41 -24.08
CA VAL A 204 -14.41 -0.86 -23.12
C VAL A 204 -15.28 0.29 -22.67
N ASN A 205 -16.55 0.03 -22.39
CA ASN A 205 -17.40 1.02 -21.75
C ASN A 205 -17.06 1.09 -20.26
N ASP A 206 -16.58 2.25 -19.80
CA ASP A 206 -16.27 2.48 -18.39
C ASP A 206 -17.57 2.77 -17.63
N PRO A 207 -17.97 1.91 -16.69
CA PRO A 207 -19.26 2.04 -16.00
C PRO A 207 -19.33 3.23 -15.04
N LEU A 208 -18.20 3.76 -14.57
CA LEU A 208 -18.14 4.94 -13.70
C LEU A 208 -18.08 6.24 -14.50
N LEU A 209 -17.33 6.25 -15.61
CA LEU A 209 -17.19 7.43 -16.46
C LEU A 209 -18.31 7.58 -17.49
N HIS A 210 -19.15 6.54 -17.66
CA HIS A 210 -20.23 6.47 -18.66
C HIS A 210 -19.76 6.80 -20.09
N ARG A 211 -18.56 6.34 -20.43
CA ARG A 211 -17.97 6.55 -21.77
C ARG A 211 -17.04 5.40 -22.15
N GLU A 212 -16.78 5.28 -23.42
CA GLU A 212 -15.75 4.38 -23.93
C GLU A 212 -14.36 4.88 -23.59
N ILE A 213 -13.51 3.97 -23.15
CA ILE A 213 -12.10 4.19 -22.88
C ILE A 213 -11.26 3.11 -23.53
N SER A 214 -10.02 3.45 -23.87
CA SER A 214 -9.07 2.48 -24.40
C SER A 214 -8.13 2.01 -23.29
N VAL A 215 -8.09 0.71 -23.05
CA VAL A 215 -7.28 0.06 -22.00
C VAL A 215 -6.41 -1.05 -22.58
N LYS A 216 -5.44 -1.52 -21.82
CA LYS A 216 -4.70 -2.75 -22.19
C LYS A 216 -5.62 -3.96 -22.06
N LYS A 217 -5.66 -4.81 -23.10
CA LYS A 217 -6.39 -6.07 -23.10
C LYS A 217 -5.70 -7.08 -22.16
N ARG A 218 -6.47 -7.67 -21.27
CA ARG A 218 -5.98 -8.63 -20.28
C ARG A 218 -6.88 -9.84 -20.16
N ARG A 219 -6.27 -10.99 -19.80
CA ARG A 219 -6.99 -12.22 -19.49
C ARG A 219 -6.47 -12.88 -18.25
N LEU A 220 -7.32 -13.64 -17.58
CA LEU A 220 -6.92 -14.53 -16.49
C LEU A 220 -5.91 -15.57 -17.02
N TYR A 221 -4.81 -15.76 -16.28
CA TYR A 221 -3.77 -16.71 -16.66
C TYR A 221 -3.70 -17.88 -15.68
N LYS A 222 -3.55 -17.62 -14.39
CA LYS A 222 -3.42 -18.68 -13.38
C LYS A 222 -4.18 -18.33 -12.11
N LEU A 223 -4.91 -19.31 -11.56
CA LEU A 223 -5.74 -19.17 -10.38
C LEU A 223 -5.15 -19.95 -9.21
N TYR A 224 -5.20 -19.34 -8.04
CA TYR A 224 -4.79 -19.91 -6.77
C TYR A 224 -5.97 -19.83 -5.81
N GLY A 225 -6.46 -20.99 -5.40
CA GLY A 225 -7.66 -21.07 -4.58
C GLY A 225 -7.47 -21.87 -3.29
N ILE A 226 -8.58 -21.94 -2.56
CA ILE A 226 -8.74 -22.79 -1.39
C ILE A 226 -10.14 -23.37 -1.38
N THR A 227 -10.25 -24.68 -1.21
CA THR A 227 -11.52 -25.41 -1.01
C THR A 227 -11.46 -26.12 0.32
N GLY A 228 -12.30 -25.73 1.27
CA GLY A 228 -12.14 -26.14 2.66
C GLY A 228 -10.76 -25.76 3.23
N LYS A 229 -9.93 -26.75 3.53
CA LYS A 229 -8.53 -26.53 4.00
C LYS A 229 -7.47 -26.77 2.92
N LYS A 230 -7.86 -27.27 1.76
CA LYS A 230 -6.96 -27.64 0.66
C LYS A 230 -6.66 -26.42 -0.22
N ARG A 231 -5.38 -26.06 -0.32
CA ARG A 231 -4.90 -25.05 -1.29
C ARG A 231 -4.59 -25.71 -2.60
N TRP A 232 -4.88 -25.02 -3.69
CA TRP A 232 -4.65 -25.51 -5.05
C TRP A 232 -4.28 -24.35 -5.99
N SER A 233 -3.69 -24.71 -7.14
CA SER A 233 -3.49 -23.80 -8.26
C SER A 233 -3.79 -24.53 -9.57
N ARG A 234 -4.25 -23.77 -10.58
CA ARG A 234 -4.44 -24.23 -11.94
C ARG A 234 -4.37 -23.07 -12.93
N TYR A 235 -4.14 -23.37 -14.18
CA TYR A 235 -4.32 -22.39 -15.25
C TYR A 235 -5.79 -22.03 -15.40
N ALA A 236 -6.05 -20.76 -15.78
CA ALA A 236 -7.39 -20.29 -16.07
C ALA A 236 -7.87 -20.83 -17.42
N THR A 237 -9.18 -21.04 -17.54
CA THR A 237 -9.89 -21.47 -18.74
C THR A 237 -10.75 -20.31 -19.27
N GLU A 238 -11.28 -20.45 -20.50
CA GLU A 238 -12.26 -19.49 -21.03
C GLU A 238 -13.54 -19.43 -20.17
N ASN A 239 -13.91 -20.54 -19.54
CA ASN A 239 -15.05 -20.54 -18.59
C ASN A 239 -14.79 -19.67 -17.36
N ASP A 240 -13.54 -19.62 -16.87
CA ASP A 240 -13.20 -18.74 -15.75
C ASP A 240 -13.29 -17.27 -16.13
N GLN A 241 -12.83 -16.92 -17.35
CA GLN A 241 -12.94 -15.56 -17.87
C GLN A 241 -14.42 -15.16 -18.06
N THR A 242 -15.22 -16.04 -18.63
CA THR A 242 -16.67 -15.82 -18.83
C THR A 242 -17.40 -15.68 -17.51
N SER A 243 -17.10 -16.55 -16.54
CA SER A 243 -17.68 -16.48 -15.19
C SER A 243 -17.30 -15.18 -14.47
N TYR A 244 -16.01 -14.76 -14.56
CA TYR A 244 -15.59 -13.48 -14.03
C TYR A 244 -16.37 -12.31 -14.64
N ASN A 245 -16.45 -12.25 -15.96
CA ASN A 245 -17.13 -11.17 -16.67
C ASN A 245 -18.63 -11.13 -16.29
N SER A 246 -19.30 -12.27 -16.28
CA SER A 246 -20.70 -12.41 -15.91
C SER A 246 -20.96 -11.99 -14.46
N THR A 247 -20.12 -12.43 -13.53
CA THR A 247 -20.21 -12.04 -12.12
C THR A 247 -20.10 -10.53 -11.95
N MET A 248 -19.18 -9.88 -12.64
CA MET A 248 -18.91 -8.45 -12.49
C MET A 248 -19.93 -7.58 -13.23
N ALA A 249 -20.49 -8.04 -14.36
CA ALA A 249 -21.52 -7.31 -15.10
C ALA A 249 -22.79 -7.02 -14.28
N ASN A 250 -23.07 -7.82 -13.26
CA ASN A 250 -24.23 -7.70 -12.39
C ASN A 250 -23.96 -6.93 -11.08
N ARG A 251 -22.80 -6.27 -10.95
CA ARG A 251 -22.43 -5.54 -9.74
C ARG A 251 -22.58 -4.04 -9.93
N ASP A 252 -23.28 -3.43 -8.99
CA ASP A 252 -23.39 -1.97 -8.95
C ASP A 252 -22.13 -1.37 -8.33
N ILE A 253 -21.43 -0.54 -9.10
CA ILE A 253 -20.26 0.24 -8.68
C ILE A 253 -20.47 1.75 -8.84
N THR A 254 -21.68 2.17 -9.19
CA THR A 254 -21.99 3.58 -9.54
C THR A 254 -21.83 4.55 -8.38
N SER A 255 -21.93 4.07 -7.13
CA SER A 255 -21.69 4.86 -5.92
C SER A 255 -20.20 5.00 -5.53
N SER A 256 -19.31 4.48 -6.35
CA SER A 256 -17.87 4.52 -6.09
C SER A 256 -17.29 5.94 -6.33
N PRO A 257 -16.23 6.33 -5.63
CA PRO A 257 -15.55 7.60 -5.89
C PRO A 257 -14.93 7.62 -7.29
N ILE A 258 -15.07 8.75 -7.99
CA ILE A 258 -14.47 8.99 -9.31
C ILE A 258 -13.36 10.01 -9.13
N TYR A 259 -12.10 9.54 -9.19
CA TYR A 259 -10.95 10.40 -9.03
C TYR A 259 -10.01 10.29 -10.23
N PRO A 260 -9.74 11.40 -10.93
CA PRO A 260 -8.69 11.46 -11.95
C PRO A 260 -7.31 11.30 -11.29
N ILE A 261 -6.41 10.63 -11.98
CA ILE A 261 -5.00 10.51 -11.56
C ILE A 261 -4.21 11.64 -12.22
N LYS A 262 -3.50 12.41 -11.42
CA LYS A 262 -2.55 13.40 -11.87
C LYS A 262 -1.19 12.70 -12.05
N TRP A 263 -0.80 12.52 -13.32
CA TRP A 263 0.48 11.91 -13.64
C TRP A 263 1.60 12.95 -13.69
N GLY A 264 2.78 12.60 -13.23
CA GLY A 264 4.00 13.36 -13.26
C GLY A 264 5.22 12.48 -13.54
N GLU A 265 6.20 12.50 -12.65
CA GLU A 265 7.47 11.75 -12.79
C GLU A 265 7.32 10.23 -12.82
N LEU A 266 6.27 9.67 -12.23
CA LEU A 266 6.03 8.23 -12.20
C LEU A 266 5.37 7.69 -13.47
N TYR A 267 4.90 8.55 -14.37
CA TYR A 267 4.28 8.08 -15.61
C TYR A 267 5.26 7.36 -16.52
N ARG A 268 4.85 6.19 -17.01
CA ARG A 268 5.59 5.42 -18.04
C ARG A 268 4.57 4.91 -19.04
N GLN A 269 4.63 5.41 -20.28
CA GLN A 269 3.63 5.20 -21.32
C GLN A 269 3.25 3.73 -21.54
N GLY A 270 4.21 2.82 -21.57
CA GLY A 270 3.95 1.39 -21.78
C GLY A 270 3.23 0.73 -20.60
N TYR A 271 3.50 1.15 -19.37
CA TYR A 271 2.94 0.54 -18.17
C TYR A 271 1.60 1.13 -17.75
N HIS A 272 1.41 2.45 -17.92
CA HIS A 272 0.24 3.18 -17.42
C HIS A 272 -0.80 3.51 -18.50
N TYR A 273 -0.65 2.94 -19.69
CA TYR A 273 -1.63 3.16 -20.76
C TYR A 273 -3.05 2.78 -20.31
N GLY A 274 -4.00 3.69 -20.52
CA GLY A 274 -5.41 3.53 -20.14
C GLY A 274 -5.72 3.81 -18.68
N ILE A 275 -4.73 4.16 -17.85
CA ILE A 275 -4.94 4.49 -16.43
C ILE A 275 -5.07 6.00 -16.29
N THR A 276 -6.29 6.47 -16.16
CA THR A 276 -6.62 7.90 -16.02
C THR A 276 -7.35 8.23 -14.72
N HIS A 277 -7.90 7.21 -14.06
CA HIS A 277 -8.66 7.34 -12.82
C HIS A 277 -8.27 6.26 -11.80
N LEU A 278 -8.59 6.48 -10.54
CA LEU A 278 -8.25 5.58 -9.43
C LEU A 278 -8.69 4.12 -9.68
N HIS A 279 -9.92 3.90 -10.14
CA HIS A 279 -10.45 2.55 -10.35
C HIS A 279 -9.72 1.77 -11.43
N HIS A 280 -9.01 2.41 -12.35
CA HIS A 280 -8.21 1.73 -13.37
C HIS A 280 -6.98 0.99 -12.80
N PHE A 281 -6.61 1.25 -11.57
CA PHE A 281 -5.57 0.48 -10.88
C PHE A 281 -6.05 -0.87 -10.35
N TYR A 282 -7.35 -1.14 -10.40
CA TYR A 282 -7.93 -2.36 -9.83
C TYR A 282 -8.50 -3.27 -10.91
N THR A 283 -8.64 -4.56 -10.61
CA THR A 283 -9.61 -5.39 -11.30
C THR A 283 -11.01 -4.97 -10.87
N SER A 284 -12.02 -5.20 -11.72
CA SER A 284 -13.41 -4.84 -11.37
C SER A 284 -13.85 -5.52 -10.06
N ARG A 285 -13.41 -6.76 -9.81
CA ARG A 285 -13.67 -7.51 -8.59
C ARG A 285 -13.09 -6.84 -7.35
N ASN A 286 -11.80 -6.49 -7.40
CA ASN A 286 -11.14 -5.84 -6.28
C ASN A 286 -11.65 -4.42 -6.07
N TRP A 287 -11.99 -3.69 -7.13
CA TRP A 287 -12.67 -2.40 -7.01
C TRP A 287 -13.99 -2.52 -6.27
N PHE A 288 -14.86 -3.45 -6.71
CA PHE A 288 -16.14 -3.72 -6.06
C PHE A 288 -15.99 -4.06 -4.57
N VAL A 289 -15.08 -5.00 -4.24
CA VAL A 289 -14.88 -5.43 -2.85
C VAL A 289 -14.32 -4.30 -1.99
N PHE A 290 -13.33 -3.55 -2.49
CA PHE A 290 -12.76 -2.44 -1.72
C PHE A 290 -13.79 -1.34 -1.49
N ASN A 291 -14.58 -0.98 -2.52
CA ASN A 291 -15.64 0.00 -2.40
C ASN A 291 -16.75 -0.45 -1.43
N THR A 292 -17.11 -1.73 -1.45
CA THR A 292 -18.07 -2.31 -0.48
C THR A 292 -17.58 -2.13 0.96
N LEU A 293 -16.31 -2.44 1.23
CA LEU A 293 -15.71 -2.25 2.55
C LEU A 293 -15.63 -0.76 2.93
N TRP A 294 -15.21 0.08 2.00
CA TRP A 294 -15.03 1.52 2.21
C TRP A 294 -16.33 2.23 2.53
N SER A 295 -17.39 1.95 1.78
CA SER A 295 -18.71 2.56 1.97
C SER A 295 -19.32 2.23 3.33
N GLN A 296 -19.04 1.06 3.90
CA GLN A 296 -19.52 0.66 5.23
C GLN A 296 -18.88 1.47 6.36
N ILE A 297 -17.71 2.10 6.16
CA ILE A 297 -17.03 2.84 7.25
C ILE A 297 -17.92 3.96 7.82
N SER A 298 -18.74 4.59 7.00
CA SER A 298 -19.65 5.67 7.43
C SER A 298 -20.68 5.21 8.47
N GLN A 299 -20.96 3.91 8.56
CA GLN A 299 -21.92 3.33 9.50
C GLN A 299 -21.34 3.15 10.92
N TYR A 300 -20.04 3.32 11.08
CA TYR A 300 -19.34 3.16 12.36
C TYR A 300 -19.24 4.49 13.11
N PRO A 301 -19.03 4.49 14.45
CA PRO A 301 -18.77 5.69 15.24
C PRO A 301 -17.60 6.52 14.67
N GLU A 302 -17.69 7.83 14.81
CA GLU A 302 -16.72 8.76 14.20
C GLU A 302 -15.29 8.54 14.68
N ASP A 303 -15.13 8.27 15.97
CA ASP A 303 -13.85 8.05 16.65
C ASP A 303 -13.05 6.83 16.14
N ILE A 304 -13.73 5.88 15.46
CA ILE A 304 -13.05 4.69 14.90
C ILE A 304 -12.88 4.75 13.37
N ARG A 305 -13.57 5.66 12.68
CA ARG A 305 -13.56 5.71 11.20
C ARG A 305 -12.16 5.91 10.63
N ASP A 306 -11.37 6.75 11.23
CA ASP A 306 -10.00 7.02 10.77
C ASP A 306 -9.13 5.76 10.86
N ALA A 307 -9.25 5.01 11.96
CA ALA A 307 -8.53 3.73 12.12
C ALA A 307 -9.00 2.67 11.11
N LEU A 308 -10.30 2.59 10.80
CA LEU A 308 -10.83 1.70 9.77
C LEU A 308 -10.34 2.10 8.37
N LYS A 309 -10.30 3.40 8.05
CA LYS A 309 -9.76 3.90 6.78
C LYS A 309 -8.29 3.53 6.61
N ILE A 310 -7.43 3.83 7.58
CA ILE A 310 -6.01 3.49 7.47
C ILE A 310 -5.78 1.98 7.40
N PHE A 311 -6.62 1.19 8.08
CA PHE A 311 -6.56 -0.26 8.00
C PHE A 311 -6.82 -0.75 6.57
N LEU A 312 -7.86 -0.29 5.90
CA LEU A 312 -8.14 -0.63 4.51
C LEU A 312 -7.01 -0.14 3.59
N LEU A 313 -6.60 1.12 3.72
CA LEU A 313 -5.55 1.74 2.90
C LEU A 313 -4.17 1.11 3.12
N SER A 314 -3.90 0.53 4.29
CA SER A 314 -2.61 -0.08 4.62
C SER A 314 -2.18 -1.21 3.68
N TYR A 315 -3.13 -1.81 2.99
CA TYR A 315 -2.90 -2.92 2.08
C TYR A 315 -3.36 -2.61 0.64
N ASN A 316 -3.75 -1.34 0.40
CA ASN A 316 -4.36 -0.87 -0.84
C ASN A 316 -3.48 -1.18 -2.07
N SER A 317 -2.19 -0.84 -2.04
CA SER A 317 -1.25 -1.15 -3.11
C SER A 317 -1.19 -2.65 -3.44
N ALA A 318 -1.29 -3.53 -2.42
CA ALA A 318 -1.29 -4.98 -2.62
C ALA A 318 -2.62 -5.53 -3.12
N HIS A 319 -3.71 -4.78 -2.95
CA HIS A 319 -5.06 -5.14 -3.42
C HIS A 319 -5.40 -4.52 -4.79
N SER A 320 -4.64 -3.54 -5.23
CA SER A 320 -4.66 -3.05 -6.62
C SER A 320 -3.83 -3.99 -7.54
N THR A 321 -3.76 -3.67 -8.81
CA THR A 321 -2.90 -4.37 -9.77
C THR A 321 -1.44 -3.90 -9.74
N LEU A 322 -1.12 -2.96 -8.83
CA LEU A 322 0.20 -2.40 -8.69
C LEU A 322 1.22 -3.41 -8.14
N MET A 323 2.41 -3.31 -8.65
CA MET A 323 3.72 -3.70 -8.09
C MET A 323 3.88 -5.04 -7.40
N THR A 324 2.92 -5.95 -7.53
CA THR A 324 3.15 -7.32 -7.09
C THR A 324 3.92 -8.06 -8.17
N ARG A 325 5.16 -8.44 -7.89
CA ARG A 325 5.96 -9.22 -8.84
C ARG A 325 5.62 -10.69 -8.75
N VAL A 326 5.41 -11.28 -9.92
CA VAL A 326 5.38 -12.74 -10.11
C VAL A 326 6.82 -13.18 -10.36
N VAL A 327 7.37 -14.01 -9.47
CA VAL A 327 8.77 -14.42 -9.51
C VAL A 327 8.88 -15.94 -9.59
N ALA A 328 9.73 -16.43 -10.50
CA ALA A 328 10.19 -17.80 -10.49
C ALA A 328 11.40 -17.93 -9.56
N LYS A 329 11.36 -18.86 -8.63
CA LYS A 329 12.50 -19.15 -7.73
C LYS A 329 13.04 -20.54 -7.99
N LYS A 330 14.37 -20.67 -7.97
CA LYS A 330 15.05 -21.98 -8.09
C LYS A 330 14.47 -22.93 -7.03
N ASN A 331 14.16 -24.14 -7.43
CA ASN A 331 13.57 -25.20 -6.60
C ASN A 331 12.12 -24.93 -6.10
N ASN A 332 11.42 -23.96 -6.67
CA ASN A 332 10.00 -23.80 -6.42
C ASN A 332 9.22 -24.19 -7.70
N PRO A 333 8.29 -25.17 -7.65
CA PRO A 333 7.55 -25.62 -8.82
C PRO A 333 6.48 -24.61 -9.27
N ASP A 334 6.23 -23.56 -8.49
CA ASP A 334 5.19 -22.57 -8.77
C ASP A 334 5.68 -21.13 -8.53
N PHE A 335 4.93 -20.16 -9.04
CA PHE A 335 5.23 -18.75 -8.86
C PHE A 335 5.22 -18.32 -7.39
N VAL A 336 6.15 -17.47 -7.06
CA VAL A 336 6.17 -16.74 -5.78
C VAL A 336 5.66 -15.32 -6.03
N ILE A 337 4.62 -14.95 -5.31
CA ILE A 337 4.06 -13.61 -5.35
C ILE A 337 4.73 -12.77 -4.26
N THR A 338 5.43 -11.72 -4.65
CA THR A 338 6.10 -10.80 -3.72
C THR A 338 5.09 -9.83 -3.07
N GLY A 339 5.53 -9.08 -2.07
CA GLY A 339 4.81 -7.91 -1.58
C GLY A 339 4.76 -6.80 -2.64
N ALA A 340 3.82 -5.88 -2.50
CA ALA A 340 3.83 -4.65 -3.29
C ALA A 340 5.10 -3.84 -2.95
N GLN A 341 5.69 -3.23 -3.96
CA GLN A 341 6.88 -2.39 -3.78
C GLN A 341 6.41 -0.94 -3.54
N PRO A 342 6.66 -0.34 -2.38
CA PRO A 342 6.29 1.05 -2.13
C PRO A 342 7.13 1.99 -3.01
N GLY A 343 6.57 3.17 -3.30
CA GLY A 343 7.30 4.24 -3.98
C GLY A 343 7.25 4.23 -5.51
N VAL A 344 6.41 3.39 -6.13
CA VAL A 344 6.23 3.37 -7.60
C VAL A 344 4.81 2.94 -7.97
N LEU A 345 4.27 3.48 -9.05
CA LEU A 345 2.93 3.13 -9.57
C LEU A 345 3.02 2.19 -10.79
N TYR A 346 3.92 1.21 -10.75
CA TYR A 346 4.20 0.29 -11.85
C TYR A 346 3.21 -0.87 -11.90
N ILE A 347 2.72 -1.22 -13.09
CA ILE A 347 1.92 -2.42 -13.35
C ILE A 347 2.66 -3.31 -14.32
N SER A 348 2.95 -4.56 -13.92
CA SER A 348 3.66 -5.52 -14.77
C SER A 348 2.76 -6.09 -15.87
N GLY A 349 3.37 -6.78 -16.85
CA GLY A 349 2.62 -7.56 -17.85
C GLY A 349 1.90 -8.80 -17.28
N LEU A 350 2.19 -9.15 -16.01
CA LEU A 350 1.52 -10.18 -15.23
C LEU A 350 0.94 -9.57 -13.94
N PRO A 351 -0.12 -8.78 -14.01
CA PRO A 351 -0.75 -8.21 -12.82
C PRO A 351 -1.31 -9.29 -11.90
N VAL A 352 -1.28 -9.04 -10.60
CA VAL A 352 -1.82 -9.95 -9.59
C VAL A 352 -3.02 -9.35 -8.91
N GLU A 353 -4.11 -10.10 -8.89
CA GLU A 353 -5.32 -9.79 -8.13
C GLU A 353 -5.33 -10.64 -6.86
N LYS A 354 -5.27 -10.03 -5.68
CA LYS A 354 -5.31 -10.73 -4.39
C LYS A 354 -6.68 -10.60 -3.75
N ASN A 355 -7.13 -11.66 -3.09
CA ASN A 355 -8.35 -11.60 -2.27
C ASN A 355 -8.15 -10.61 -1.11
N ILE A 356 -8.93 -9.54 -1.10
CA ILE A 356 -8.84 -8.44 -0.16
C ILE A 356 -9.14 -8.91 1.26
N LEU A 357 -10.18 -9.74 1.46
CA LEU A 357 -10.55 -10.21 2.80
C LEU A 357 -9.43 -11.01 3.45
N PHE A 358 -8.79 -11.93 2.71
CA PHE A 358 -7.65 -12.69 3.24
C PHE A 358 -6.44 -11.80 3.54
N GLY A 359 -6.24 -10.74 2.79
CA GLY A 359 -5.21 -9.74 3.06
C GLY A 359 -5.47 -9.02 4.38
N LEU A 360 -6.66 -8.46 4.52
CA LEU A 360 -7.08 -7.70 5.71
C LEU A 360 -7.13 -8.55 6.98
N GLN A 361 -7.66 -9.79 6.90
CA GLN A 361 -7.66 -10.70 8.06
C GLN A 361 -6.26 -10.94 8.61
N ARG A 362 -5.25 -11.10 7.75
CA ARG A 362 -3.85 -11.23 8.21
C ARG A 362 -3.31 -9.93 8.80
N LYS A 363 -3.72 -8.78 8.25
CA LYS A 363 -3.26 -7.46 8.65
C LYS A 363 -3.81 -7.02 10.00
N LEU A 364 -5.01 -7.49 10.37
CA LEU A 364 -5.69 -7.14 11.61
C LEU A 364 -4.81 -7.37 12.85
N LYS A 365 -4.14 -8.51 12.94
CA LYS A 365 -3.24 -8.82 14.05
C LYS A 365 -2.14 -7.76 14.21
N THR A 366 -1.52 -7.36 13.11
CA THR A 366 -0.44 -6.37 13.11
C THR A 366 -0.91 -5.00 13.60
N PHE A 367 -2.13 -4.58 13.23
CA PHE A 367 -2.71 -3.31 13.71
C PHE A 367 -3.03 -3.36 15.19
N VAL A 368 -3.65 -4.46 15.66
CA VAL A 368 -3.95 -4.63 17.10
C VAL A 368 -2.67 -4.55 17.92
N GLU A 369 -1.63 -5.32 17.55
CA GLU A 369 -0.33 -5.28 18.21
C GLU A 369 0.34 -3.89 18.17
N ALA A 370 0.13 -3.12 17.09
CA ALA A 370 0.68 -1.77 16.99
C ALA A 370 -0.02 -0.81 17.96
N PHE A 371 -1.34 -0.84 18.05
CA PHE A 371 -2.11 -0.02 18.99
C PHE A 371 -1.80 -0.38 20.44
N GLU A 372 -1.74 -1.67 20.78
CA GLU A 372 -1.41 -2.15 22.14
C GLU A 372 -0.08 -1.58 22.66
N LYS A 373 0.90 -1.34 21.78
CA LYS A 373 2.21 -0.82 22.18
C LYS A 373 2.19 0.64 22.67
N ILE A 374 1.21 1.45 22.22
CA ILE A 374 1.20 2.89 22.46
C ILE A 374 -0.07 3.39 23.17
N GLU A 375 -1.15 2.60 23.23
CA GLU A 375 -2.45 3.03 23.77
C GLU A 375 -2.46 3.36 25.27
N SER A 376 -1.45 2.93 26.03
CA SER A 376 -1.28 3.25 27.44
C SER A 376 -0.52 4.55 27.69
N SER A 377 0.12 5.12 26.67
CA SER A 377 0.87 6.37 26.78
C SER A 377 -0.04 7.55 27.16
N LYS A 378 0.52 8.45 27.95
CA LYS A 378 -0.06 9.75 28.32
C LYS A 378 0.52 10.91 27.48
N GLY A 379 1.37 10.59 26.50
CA GLY A 379 1.88 11.56 25.54
C GLY A 379 0.73 12.18 24.73
N GLU A 380 0.89 13.40 24.31
CA GLU A 380 -0.07 14.15 23.50
C GLU A 380 0.52 14.42 22.11
N VAL A 381 -0.23 14.15 21.05
CA VAL A 381 0.24 14.38 19.68
C VAL A 381 -0.82 15.13 18.88
N GLN A 382 -0.41 16.27 18.33
CA GLN A 382 -1.22 17.06 17.40
C GLN A 382 -0.67 16.88 15.98
N PHE A 383 -1.53 16.48 15.06
CA PHE A 383 -1.23 16.42 13.63
C PHE A 383 -1.89 17.59 12.91
N VAL A 384 -1.09 18.37 12.19
CA VAL A 384 -1.53 19.52 11.40
C VAL A 384 -1.33 19.19 9.91
N ASN A 385 -2.42 19.16 9.15
CA ASN A 385 -2.33 19.04 7.70
C ASN A 385 -2.00 20.41 7.10
N GLY A 386 -0.74 20.62 6.77
CA GLY A 386 -0.25 21.91 6.33
C GLY A 386 1.23 21.89 5.96
N SER A 387 1.67 22.98 5.32
CA SER A 387 3.04 23.15 4.85
C SER A 387 4.00 23.48 6.01
N SER A 388 5.21 22.93 5.94
CA SER A 388 6.33 23.27 6.83
C SER A 388 6.80 24.74 6.70
N THR A 389 6.39 25.44 5.65
CA THR A 389 6.70 26.86 5.45
C THR A 389 5.84 27.78 6.31
N ASN A 390 4.77 27.26 6.91
CA ASN A 390 3.83 28.01 7.74
C ASN A 390 3.52 27.26 9.05
N VAL A 391 4.53 27.18 9.92
CA VAL A 391 4.39 26.56 11.25
C VAL A 391 3.77 27.57 12.22
N LEU A 392 2.51 27.32 12.59
CA LEU A 392 1.72 28.22 13.47
C LEU A 392 1.92 27.81 14.93
N LEU A 393 3.10 28.09 15.47
CA LEU A 393 3.46 27.90 16.88
C LEU A 393 3.94 29.23 17.46
N GLU A 394 3.77 29.39 18.77
CA GLU A 394 4.31 30.55 19.50
C GLU A 394 5.85 30.48 19.55
N ASP A 395 6.49 31.63 19.58
CA ASP A 395 7.94 31.71 19.75
C ASP A 395 8.37 31.05 21.08
N ASN A 396 9.46 30.31 21.04
CA ASN A 396 10.02 29.57 22.18
C ASN A 396 9.09 28.50 22.79
N SER A 397 8.15 27.95 22.02
CA SER A 397 7.22 26.89 22.46
C SER A 397 7.67 25.47 22.14
N VAL A 398 8.79 25.30 21.48
CA VAL A 398 9.38 23.99 21.05
C VAL A 398 10.70 23.76 21.79
N ASP A 399 10.83 22.60 22.40
CA ASP A 399 12.04 22.21 23.15
C ASP A 399 13.01 21.36 22.31
N TYR A 400 12.47 20.54 21.39
CA TYR A 400 13.27 19.68 20.54
C TYR A 400 12.66 19.50 19.14
N VAL A 401 13.47 19.50 18.10
CA VAL A 401 13.06 19.24 16.72
C VAL A 401 13.65 17.92 16.28
N PHE A 402 12.80 16.98 15.89
CA PHE A 402 13.21 15.75 15.20
C PHE A 402 12.51 15.71 13.84
N THR A 403 13.27 15.67 12.75
CA THR A 403 12.68 15.77 11.41
C THR A 403 13.51 15.03 10.37
N ASP A 404 12.83 14.47 9.38
CA ASP A 404 13.40 13.76 8.23
C ASP A 404 12.80 14.35 6.93
N PRO A 405 13.35 15.46 6.42
CA PRO A 405 12.82 16.16 5.26
C PRO A 405 12.98 15.34 3.97
N PRO A 406 12.18 15.64 2.91
CA PRO A 406 12.30 14.98 1.61
C PRO A 406 13.70 15.04 1.00
N PHE A 407 14.09 13.99 0.23
CA PHE A 407 15.42 13.85 -0.37
C PHE A 407 15.44 14.35 -1.83
N GLY A 408 15.34 15.64 -2.05
CA GLY A 408 15.50 16.25 -3.38
C GLY A 408 14.51 15.69 -4.42
N ASP A 409 15.01 15.04 -5.47
CA ASP A 409 14.23 14.46 -6.57
C ASP A 409 13.92 12.96 -6.42
N PHE A 410 14.23 12.37 -5.27
CA PHE A 410 14.23 10.91 -5.12
C PHE A 410 12.83 10.28 -5.08
N ILE A 411 11.85 10.93 -4.45
CA ILE A 411 10.49 10.38 -4.28
C ILE A 411 9.44 11.47 -4.49
N PRO A 412 8.56 11.34 -5.52
CA PRO A 412 7.41 12.20 -5.69
C PRO A 412 6.26 11.75 -4.78
N TYR A 413 6.27 12.21 -3.52
CA TYR A 413 5.34 11.77 -2.49
C TYR A 413 3.88 12.00 -2.84
N SER A 414 3.54 13.17 -3.40
CA SER A 414 2.18 13.52 -3.83
C SER A 414 1.65 12.53 -4.88
N GLU A 415 2.48 12.14 -5.87
CA GLU A 415 2.07 11.17 -6.88
C GLU A 415 1.81 9.77 -6.31
N ILE A 416 2.64 9.33 -5.34
CA ILE A 416 2.49 8.02 -4.72
C ILE A 416 1.28 7.97 -3.79
N ASN A 417 1.09 9.03 -3.00
CA ASN A 417 0.04 9.09 -1.99
C ASN A 417 -1.36 9.20 -2.60
N GLN A 418 -1.49 9.73 -3.83
CA GLN A 418 -2.81 9.89 -4.48
C GLN A 418 -3.58 8.57 -4.61
N LEU A 419 -2.92 7.40 -4.67
CA LEU A 419 -3.61 6.11 -4.67
C LEU A 419 -4.46 5.90 -3.40
N ASN A 420 -3.98 6.39 -2.25
CA ASN A 420 -4.68 6.30 -0.97
C ASN A 420 -5.58 7.53 -0.73
N GLU A 421 -5.08 8.70 -1.05
CA GLU A 421 -5.76 9.98 -0.83
C GLU A 421 -7.04 10.13 -1.66
N ALA A 422 -7.03 9.60 -2.88
CA ALA A 422 -8.20 9.59 -3.74
C ALA A 422 -9.39 8.86 -3.10
N TRP A 423 -9.18 7.80 -2.32
CA TRP A 423 -10.25 7.16 -1.53
C TRP A 423 -10.81 8.06 -0.44
N MET A 424 -10.01 9.00 0.07
CA MET A 424 -10.45 9.97 1.07
C MET A 424 -11.20 11.17 0.48
N GLY A 425 -11.15 11.33 -0.84
CA GLY A 425 -11.75 12.47 -1.54
C GLY A 425 -10.90 13.75 -1.48
N ILE A 426 -9.66 13.65 -1.04
CA ILE A 426 -8.74 14.78 -0.88
C ILE A 426 -7.36 14.29 -1.33
N VAL A 427 -6.68 15.04 -2.15
CA VAL A 427 -5.31 14.76 -2.57
C VAL A 427 -4.38 15.91 -2.15
N THR A 428 -3.11 15.58 -1.93
CA THR A 428 -2.08 16.55 -1.58
C THR A 428 -2.00 17.66 -2.63
N ASP A 429 -1.99 18.91 -2.18
CA ASP A 429 -1.62 20.04 -3.03
C ASP A 429 -0.10 20.02 -3.24
N ASP A 430 0.30 19.64 -4.44
CA ASP A 430 1.70 19.48 -4.79
C ASP A 430 2.44 20.82 -4.99
N ALA A 431 1.74 21.97 -5.00
CA ALA A 431 2.37 23.29 -5.09
C ALA A 431 3.32 23.55 -3.91
N GLU A 432 2.94 23.10 -2.70
CA GLU A 432 3.70 23.27 -1.46
C GLU A 432 4.68 22.11 -1.18
N GLU A 433 4.75 21.09 -2.05
CA GLU A 433 5.63 19.94 -1.85
C GLU A 433 7.11 20.33 -1.98
N ALA A 434 7.90 20.08 -0.95
CA ALA A 434 9.31 20.44 -0.88
C ALA A 434 10.21 19.40 -1.56
N ILE A 435 9.99 19.18 -2.86
CA ILE A 435 10.78 18.27 -3.69
C ILE A 435 11.22 18.93 -4.99
N ILE A 436 12.25 18.36 -5.62
CA ILE A 436 12.62 18.67 -7.01
C ILE A 436 11.80 17.71 -7.90
N ASN A 437 10.92 18.28 -8.73
CA ASN A 437 10.09 17.51 -9.65
C ASN A 437 9.89 18.29 -10.97
N PRO A 438 10.75 18.09 -11.98
CA PRO A 438 10.66 18.79 -13.25
C PRO A 438 9.34 18.63 -13.98
N ALA A 439 8.67 17.46 -13.85
CA ALA A 439 7.36 17.20 -14.45
C ALA A 439 6.25 18.07 -13.84
N GLN A 440 6.43 18.57 -12.62
CA GLN A 440 5.55 19.53 -11.95
C GLN A 440 6.05 20.98 -12.05
N GLY A 441 7.09 21.23 -12.86
CA GLY A 441 7.70 22.56 -12.98
C GLY A 441 8.58 22.98 -11.81
N LYS A 442 8.92 22.06 -10.89
CA LYS A 442 9.78 22.29 -9.72
C LYS A 442 11.21 21.88 -10.07
N ALA A 443 11.92 22.71 -10.79
CA ALA A 443 13.36 22.58 -11.03
C ALA A 443 14.14 23.39 -9.98
N ILE A 444 15.44 23.03 -9.79
CA ILE A 444 16.35 23.79 -8.93
C ILE A 444 16.53 25.21 -9.49
#